data_c65f940ff891ca32f179efbdaae0c175
#
_entry.id   c65f940ff891ca32f179efbdaae0c175
#
_cell.length_a   1.000
_cell.length_b   1.000
_cell.length_c   1.000
_cell.angle_alpha   90.00
_cell.angle_beta   90.00
_cell.angle_gamma   90.00
#
_symmetry.space_group_name_H-M   'P 1'
#
loop_
_entity.id
_entity.type
_entity.pdbx_description
1 polymer ?
#
loop_
_entity_poly.entity_id
_entity_poly.type
_entity_poly.pdbx_seq_one_letter_code
_entity_poly.pdbx_strand_id
1 'polypeptide(L)'
;MNERQLSLDTFYSFVEEKVSESNKIEFKKFSFPNGKITPEQKEKLEKEIAAFANADGGTIYIGIDESKDKVASQVIGVGCGTDKFDEIQLAIQSRLLAKVHPRIYGISMQCFPLSDTDMVMTITVPKSISRPHAVNDGNKDNFYIRHSNGVTNMSLDDLRREILSSVSYQNEIKKFRQDRVGM
;
A
#
# COMPACT_ATOMS: atom_id res chain seq x y z
N MET A 1 8.24 -12.49 15.70
CA MET A 1 9.03 -11.47 14.96
C MET A 1 8.64 -10.13 15.53
N ASN A 2 9.57 -9.41 16.18
CA ASN A 2 9.30 -8.05 16.63
C ASN A 2 8.95 -7.20 15.40
N GLU A 3 7.75 -6.64 15.37
CA GLU A 3 7.44 -5.55 14.43
C GLU A 3 8.42 -4.43 14.76
N ARG A 4 9.41 -4.22 13.89
CA ARG A 4 10.27 -3.04 14.00
C ARG A 4 9.34 -1.84 13.91
N GLN A 5 9.29 -1.06 14.96
CA GLN A 5 8.55 0.20 14.96
C GLN A 5 9.10 1.06 13.82
N LEU A 6 8.26 1.42 12.85
CA LEU A 6 8.65 2.28 11.73
C LEU A 6 9.14 3.62 12.28
N SER A 7 10.29 4.08 11.81
CA SER A 7 10.91 5.34 12.20
C SER A 7 11.65 5.95 11.00
N LEU A 8 12.13 7.17 11.14
CA LEU A 8 12.97 7.80 10.12
C LEU A 8 14.26 6.98 9.88
N ASP A 9 14.84 6.36 10.91
CA ASP A 9 16.03 5.51 10.78
C ASP A 9 15.79 4.31 9.85
N THR A 10 14.53 3.83 9.74
CA THR A 10 14.18 2.77 8.79
C THR A 10 14.45 3.21 7.34
N PHE A 11 14.17 4.47 7.00
CA PHE A 11 14.42 4.99 5.66
C PHE A 11 15.92 5.09 5.36
N TYR A 12 16.71 5.54 6.32
CA TYR A 12 18.16 5.62 6.15
C TYR A 12 18.82 4.23 6.10
N SER A 13 18.37 3.28 6.93
CA SER A 13 18.87 1.91 6.89
C SER A 13 18.65 1.24 5.53
N PHE A 14 17.52 1.51 4.87
CA PHE A 14 17.28 0.98 3.52
C PHE A 14 18.31 1.46 2.49
N VAL A 15 18.71 2.72 2.58
CA VAL A 15 19.74 3.29 1.69
C VAL A 15 21.12 2.72 2.03
N GLU A 16 21.48 2.64 3.31
CA GLU A 16 22.78 2.13 3.79
C GLU A 16 22.94 0.65 3.44
N GLU A 17 21.91 -0.17 3.70
CA GLU A 17 21.90 -1.60 3.44
C GLU A 17 21.60 -1.96 1.99
N LYS A 18 21.36 -0.96 1.13
CA LYS A 18 20.99 -1.12 -0.28
C LYS A 18 19.82 -2.10 -0.46
N VAL A 19 18.76 -1.87 0.30
CA VAL A 19 17.58 -2.74 0.28
C VAL A 19 16.87 -2.59 -1.07
N SER A 20 16.51 -3.73 -1.67
CA SER A 20 15.73 -3.79 -2.90
C SER A 20 14.24 -3.82 -2.60
N GLU A 21 13.44 -3.33 -3.57
CA GLU A 21 12.01 -3.61 -3.58
C GLU A 21 11.73 -5.13 -3.51
N SER A 22 10.58 -5.47 -2.96
CA SER A 22 10.18 -6.86 -2.79
C SER A 22 8.65 -7.01 -2.87
N ASN A 23 8.15 -8.22 -2.63
CA ASN A 23 6.71 -8.42 -2.47
C ASN A 23 6.13 -7.74 -1.22
N LYS A 24 6.96 -7.15 -0.33
CA LYS A 24 6.56 -6.46 0.90
C LYS A 24 6.96 -5.00 0.97
N ILE A 25 7.87 -4.57 0.12
CA ILE A 25 8.49 -3.24 0.15
C ILE A 25 8.38 -2.61 -1.24
N GLU A 26 7.87 -1.40 -1.29
CA GLU A 26 7.84 -0.53 -2.47
C GLU A 26 8.40 0.83 -2.12
N PHE A 27 9.26 1.37 -2.98
CA PHE A 27 9.78 2.72 -2.87
C PHE A 27 9.08 3.65 -3.88
N LYS A 28 8.77 4.89 -3.46
CA LYS A 28 8.17 5.89 -4.35
C LYS A 28 8.85 7.24 -4.17
N LYS A 29 9.40 7.72 -5.28
CA LYS A 29 9.89 9.09 -5.44
C LYS A 29 8.74 10.02 -5.78
N PHE A 30 7.80 10.22 -4.83
CA PHE A 30 6.73 11.18 -5.03
C PHE A 30 7.05 12.50 -4.34
N SER A 31 6.68 13.60 -4.98
CA SER A 31 6.71 14.93 -4.41
C SER A 31 5.29 15.47 -4.32
N PHE A 32 4.93 16.03 -3.16
CA PHE A 32 3.60 16.57 -2.85
C PHE A 32 3.69 18.05 -2.48
N PRO A 33 4.11 18.93 -3.40
CA PRO A 33 4.28 20.35 -3.08
C PRO A 33 2.99 20.91 -2.52
N ASN A 34 3.10 21.58 -1.36
CA ASN A 34 1.97 22.09 -0.59
C ASN A 34 0.90 21.02 -0.25
N GLY A 35 1.31 19.75 -0.07
CA GLY A 35 0.40 18.64 0.25
C GLY A 35 -0.47 18.14 -0.92
N LYS A 36 -0.20 18.60 -2.15
CA LYS A 36 -1.01 18.24 -3.32
C LYS A 36 -0.49 17.01 -4.04
N ILE A 37 -1.37 16.01 -4.19
CA ILE A 37 -1.11 14.78 -4.92
C ILE A 37 -1.68 14.90 -6.33
N THR A 38 -0.85 14.66 -7.35
CA THR A 38 -1.31 14.70 -8.74
C THR A 38 -2.23 13.52 -9.08
N PRO A 39 -3.09 13.63 -10.11
CA PRO A 39 -3.95 12.51 -10.55
C PRO A 39 -3.14 11.25 -10.89
N GLU A 40 -1.99 11.39 -11.54
CA GLU A 40 -1.10 10.27 -11.88
C GLU A 40 -0.53 9.58 -10.64
N GLN A 41 -0.11 10.35 -9.63
CA GLN A 41 0.39 9.79 -8.36
C GLN A 41 -0.72 9.04 -7.61
N LYS A 42 -1.96 9.58 -7.62
CA LYS A 42 -3.13 8.91 -7.04
C LYS A 42 -3.39 7.58 -7.71
N GLU A 43 -3.39 7.53 -9.04
CA GLU A 43 -3.59 6.31 -9.82
C GLU A 43 -2.52 5.26 -9.52
N LYS A 44 -1.24 5.67 -9.44
CA LYS A 44 -0.15 4.78 -9.05
C LYS A 44 -0.34 4.23 -7.64
N LEU A 45 -0.74 5.06 -6.68
CA LEU A 45 -1.00 4.60 -5.30
C LEU A 45 -2.19 3.64 -5.22
N GLU A 46 -3.29 3.90 -5.92
CA GLU A 46 -4.44 2.99 -5.98
C GLU A 46 -4.04 1.60 -6.44
N LYS A 47 -3.26 1.55 -7.53
CA LYS A 47 -2.74 0.32 -8.11
C LYS A 47 -1.86 -0.45 -7.13
N GLU A 48 -0.87 0.21 -6.51
CA GLU A 48 0.04 -0.41 -5.56
C GLU A 48 -0.69 -0.90 -4.30
N ILE A 49 -1.57 -0.08 -3.74
CA ILE A 49 -2.33 -0.42 -2.54
C ILE A 49 -3.25 -1.62 -2.78
N ALA A 50 -3.98 -1.62 -3.91
CA ALA A 50 -4.82 -2.76 -4.27
C ALA A 50 -3.99 -4.03 -4.51
N ALA A 51 -2.84 -3.91 -5.17
CA ALA A 51 -1.96 -5.04 -5.44
C ALA A 51 -1.37 -5.65 -4.15
N PHE A 52 -0.99 -4.83 -3.16
CA PHE A 52 -0.56 -5.31 -1.85
C PHE A 52 -1.70 -6.00 -1.09
N ALA A 53 -2.90 -5.41 -1.08
CA ALA A 53 -4.06 -5.98 -0.42
C ALA A 53 -4.47 -7.34 -1.02
N ASN A 54 -4.31 -7.49 -2.33
CA ASN A 54 -4.59 -8.71 -3.07
C ASN A 54 -3.50 -9.79 -2.91
N ALA A 55 -2.29 -9.39 -2.53
CA ALA A 55 -1.19 -10.30 -2.24
C ALA A 55 -1.09 -10.57 -0.72
N ASP A 56 0.07 -10.39 -0.16
CA ASP A 56 0.35 -10.65 1.25
C ASP A 56 0.40 -9.40 2.12
N GLY A 57 -0.01 -8.25 1.59
CA GLY A 57 0.20 -6.95 2.21
C GLY A 57 1.66 -6.49 2.07
N GLY A 58 1.96 -5.29 2.58
CA GLY A 58 3.29 -4.69 2.52
C GLY A 58 3.27 -3.21 2.86
N THR A 59 4.39 -2.54 2.65
CA THR A 59 4.53 -1.12 2.94
C THR A 59 5.12 -0.37 1.76
N ILE A 60 4.50 0.76 1.42
CA ILE A 60 4.99 1.74 0.44
C ILE A 60 5.73 2.82 1.23
N TYR A 61 7.00 3.03 0.90
CA TYR A 61 7.85 4.08 1.49
C TYR A 61 7.95 5.22 0.49
N ILE A 62 7.42 6.39 0.84
CA ILE A 62 7.34 7.56 -0.02
C ILE A 62 8.36 8.59 0.45
N GLY A 63 9.15 9.12 -0.49
CA GLY A 63 10.28 10.01 -0.24
C GLY A 63 11.63 9.29 -0.30
N ILE A 64 11.66 8.09 -0.89
CA ILE A 64 12.90 7.38 -1.25
C ILE A 64 13.04 7.36 -2.78
N ASP A 65 14.23 7.68 -3.27
CA ASP A 65 14.64 7.45 -4.65
C ASP A 65 15.24 6.05 -4.78
N GLU A 66 15.01 5.41 -5.92
CA GLU A 66 15.55 4.10 -6.24
C GLU A 66 16.53 4.16 -7.42
N SER A 67 17.49 3.26 -7.43
CA SER A 67 18.36 3.03 -8.58
C SER A 67 17.60 2.29 -9.70
N LYS A 68 18.23 2.14 -10.86
CA LYS A 68 17.69 1.34 -11.97
C LYS A 68 17.43 -0.12 -11.59
N ASP A 69 18.14 -0.63 -10.59
CA ASP A 69 18.00 -2.01 -10.09
C ASP A 69 16.97 -2.12 -8.96
N LYS A 70 16.13 -1.09 -8.78
CA LYS A 70 15.09 -1.03 -7.73
C LYS A 70 15.64 -1.16 -6.30
N VAL A 71 16.81 -0.57 -6.09
CA VAL A 71 17.49 -0.51 -4.79
C VAL A 71 17.36 0.90 -4.23
N ALA A 72 17.03 1.03 -2.94
CA ALA A 72 17.00 2.32 -2.27
C ALA A 72 18.35 3.05 -2.42
N SER A 73 18.33 4.27 -2.90
CA SER A 73 19.53 5.03 -3.23
C SER A 73 19.67 6.32 -2.43
N GLN A 74 18.58 6.99 -2.12
CA GLN A 74 18.59 8.25 -1.39
C GLN A 74 17.24 8.52 -0.72
N VAL A 75 17.29 9.09 0.48
CA VAL A 75 16.12 9.69 1.13
C VAL A 75 15.99 11.13 0.64
N ILE A 76 14.88 11.45 -0.03
CA ILE A 76 14.68 12.73 -0.73
C ILE A 76 13.51 13.55 -0.17
N GLY A 77 12.65 12.95 0.67
CA GLY A 77 11.44 13.59 1.17
C GLY A 77 10.31 13.71 0.13
N VAL A 78 9.21 14.35 0.56
CA VAL A 78 8.02 14.57 -0.29
C VAL A 78 7.79 16.04 -0.65
N GLY A 79 8.66 16.96 -0.19
CA GLY A 79 8.60 18.38 -0.52
C GLY A 79 7.52 19.17 0.22
N CYS A 80 7.04 18.67 1.36
CA CYS A 80 6.20 19.40 2.31
C CYS A 80 6.36 18.86 3.73
N GLY A 81 6.11 19.72 4.72
CA GLY A 81 6.21 19.37 6.13
C GLY A 81 5.04 18.51 6.64
N THR A 82 5.16 18.06 7.87
CA THR A 82 4.16 17.20 8.55
C THR A 82 2.82 17.88 8.76
N ASP A 83 2.75 19.22 8.71
CA ASP A 83 1.51 20.00 8.74
C ASP A 83 0.57 19.68 7.57
N LYS A 84 1.08 19.11 6.47
CA LYS A 84 0.31 18.70 5.29
C LYS A 84 -0.10 17.23 5.30
N PHE A 85 0.31 16.45 6.29
CA PHE A 85 0.08 15.02 6.29
C PHE A 85 -1.40 14.64 6.29
N ASP A 86 -2.24 15.32 7.08
CA ASP A 86 -3.67 15.03 7.16
C ASP A 86 -4.38 15.31 5.83
N GLU A 87 -3.99 16.37 5.10
CA GLU A 87 -4.52 16.69 3.78
C GLU A 87 -4.17 15.58 2.77
N ILE A 88 -2.93 15.09 2.79
CA ILE A 88 -2.43 14.00 1.95
C ILE A 88 -3.19 12.71 2.27
N GLN A 89 -3.29 12.36 3.55
CA GLN A 89 -3.98 11.15 4.01
C GLN A 89 -5.45 11.16 3.57
N LEU A 90 -6.16 12.27 3.77
CA LEU A 90 -7.55 12.40 3.36
C LEU A 90 -7.72 12.27 1.84
N ALA A 91 -6.80 12.86 1.06
CA ALA A 91 -6.84 12.77 -0.40
C ALA A 91 -6.64 11.32 -0.89
N ILE A 92 -5.73 10.55 -0.28
CA ILE A 92 -5.51 9.14 -0.61
C ILE A 92 -6.74 8.30 -0.19
N GLN A 93 -7.23 8.47 1.04
CA GLN A 93 -8.38 7.71 1.54
C GLN A 93 -9.64 7.96 0.71
N SER A 94 -9.95 9.22 0.39
CA SER A 94 -11.10 9.58 -0.44
C SER A 94 -11.01 8.94 -1.82
N ARG A 95 -9.81 8.87 -2.38
CA ARG A 95 -9.59 8.26 -3.68
C ARG A 95 -9.77 6.74 -3.63
N LEU A 96 -9.23 6.08 -2.62
CA LEU A 96 -9.41 4.64 -2.42
C LEU A 96 -10.89 4.27 -2.25
N LEU A 97 -11.64 5.06 -1.47
CA LEU A 97 -13.08 4.87 -1.31
C LEU A 97 -13.86 4.98 -2.62
N ALA A 98 -13.44 5.87 -3.50
CA ALA A 98 -14.11 6.11 -4.78
C ALA A 98 -13.74 5.10 -5.87
N LYS A 99 -12.56 4.49 -5.79
CA LYS A 99 -11.96 3.75 -6.91
C LYS A 99 -11.66 2.29 -6.62
N VAL A 100 -11.57 1.88 -5.35
CA VAL A 100 -11.16 0.50 -5.00
C VAL A 100 -12.33 -0.26 -4.37
N HIS A 101 -12.71 -1.38 -4.99
CA HIS A 101 -13.83 -2.19 -4.55
C HIS A 101 -13.48 -3.69 -4.52
N PRO A 102 -13.91 -4.45 -3.48
CA PRO A 102 -14.48 -3.96 -2.23
C PRO A 102 -13.49 -3.08 -1.45
N ARG A 103 -13.97 -2.36 -0.42
CA ARG A 103 -13.12 -1.49 0.41
C ARG A 103 -12.01 -2.28 1.10
N ILE A 104 -10.79 -1.73 1.10
CA ILE A 104 -9.66 -2.26 1.87
C ILE A 104 -9.71 -1.67 3.29
N TYR A 105 -9.65 -2.54 4.30
CA TYR A 105 -9.63 -2.16 5.70
C TYR A 105 -8.23 -2.32 6.30
N GLY A 106 -7.93 -1.55 7.35
CA GLY A 106 -6.68 -1.67 8.10
C GLY A 106 -5.46 -1.02 7.46
N ILE A 107 -5.64 -0.20 6.40
CA ILE A 107 -4.55 0.63 5.88
C ILE A 107 -4.14 1.64 6.95
N SER A 108 -2.85 1.72 7.25
CA SER A 108 -2.29 2.76 8.11
C SER A 108 -1.28 3.62 7.35
N MET A 109 -1.25 4.90 7.70
CA MET A 109 -0.32 5.87 7.14
C MET A 109 0.41 6.57 8.28
N GLN A 110 1.70 6.79 8.11
CA GLN A 110 2.54 7.47 9.08
C GLN A 110 3.48 8.43 8.33
N CYS A 111 3.84 9.54 8.99
CA CYS A 111 4.85 10.46 8.48
C CYS A 111 5.98 10.61 9.49
N PHE A 112 7.16 10.94 8.98
CA PHE A 112 8.36 11.14 9.77
C PHE A 112 9.05 12.41 9.26
N PRO A 113 9.27 13.42 10.12
CA PRO A 113 9.88 14.69 9.72
C PRO A 113 11.33 14.47 9.30
N LEU A 114 11.71 14.97 8.13
CA LEU A 114 13.11 15.12 7.70
C LEU A 114 13.68 16.48 8.14
N SER A 115 12.84 17.50 8.08
CA SER A 115 13.12 18.88 8.50
C SER A 115 11.81 19.57 8.89
N ASP A 116 11.87 20.86 9.24
CA ASP A 116 10.68 21.66 9.50
C ASP A 116 9.75 21.80 8.27
N THR A 117 10.29 21.63 7.07
CA THR A 117 9.58 21.84 5.79
C THR A 117 9.48 20.59 4.93
N ASP A 118 9.99 19.44 5.39
CA ASP A 118 9.97 18.20 4.61
C ASP A 118 9.78 16.98 5.50
N MET A 119 9.17 15.95 4.92
CA MET A 119 8.91 14.66 5.58
C MET A 119 9.08 13.49 4.61
N VAL A 120 9.16 12.30 5.16
CA VAL A 120 8.91 11.03 4.46
C VAL A 120 7.65 10.39 5.04
N MET A 121 7.03 9.48 4.31
CA MET A 121 5.83 8.82 4.80
C MET A 121 5.75 7.34 4.39
N THR A 122 4.95 6.59 5.12
CA THR A 122 4.63 5.20 4.82
C THR A 122 3.14 4.98 4.63
N ILE A 123 2.79 4.02 3.77
CA ILE A 123 1.46 3.46 3.66
C ILE A 123 1.60 1.95 3.87
N THR A 124 1.15 1.46 5.01
CA THR A 124 1.14 0.03 5.32
C THR A 124 -0.22 -0.55 4.98
N VAL A 125 -0.21 -1.56 4.11
CA VAL A 125 -1.39 -2.22 3.59
C VAL A 125 -1.41 -3.66 4.09
N PRO A 126 -2.43 -4.08 4.84
CA PRO A 126 -2.55 -5.46 5.28
C PRO A 126 -2.97 -6.37 4.12
N LYS A 127 -2.67 -7.66 4.24
CA LYS A 127 -3.31 -8.69 3.41
C LYS A 127 -4.82 -8.66 3.64
N SER A 128 -5.60 -8.49 2.59
CA SER A 128 -7.05 -8.41 2.74
C SER A 128 -7.70 -9.79 2.78
N ILE A 129 -8.67 -9.96 3.67
CA ILE A 129 -9.54 -11.13 3.70
C ILE A 129 -10.70 -11.03 2.69
N SER A 130 -10.96 -9.81 2.18
CA SER A 130 -12.05 -9.52 1.23
C SER A 130 -11.55 -9.37 -0.21
N ARG A 131 -10.36 -9.92 -0.50
CA ARG A 131 -9.79 -9.90 -1.84
C ARG A 131 -10.56 -10.84 -2.80
N PRO A 132 -10.53 -10.61 -4.12
CA PRO A 132 -9.73 -9.60 -4.81
C PRO A 132 -10.38 -8.22 -4.80
N HIS A 133 -9.54 -7.19 -4.71
CA HIS A 133 -9.92 -5.78 -4.85
C HIS A 133 -9.68 -5.33 -6.29
N ALA A 134 -10.68 -4.71 -6.89
CA ALA A 134 -10.58 -4.06 -8.19
C ALA A 134 -10.27 -2.58 -8.03
N VAL A 135 -9.55 -2.02 -8.98
CA VAL A 135 -9.38 -0.58 -9.17
C VAL A 135 -10.18 -0.16 -10.39
N ASN A 136 -11.18 0.69 -10.20
CA ASN A 136 -12.01 1.21 -11.29
C ASN A 136 -11.33 2.43 -11.94
N ASP A 137 -10.94 2.34 -13.20
CA ASP A 137 -10.34 3.43 -13.96
C ASP A 137 -11.38 4.40 -14.58
N GLY A 138 -12.66 4.11 -14.41
CA GLY A 138 -13.79 4.85 -14.98
C GLY A 138 -14.45 4.11 -16.16
N ASN A 139 -13.75 3.16 -16.78
CA ASN A 139 -14.25 2.36 -17.90
C ASN A 139 -14.38 0.88 -17.54
N LYS A 140 -13.47 0.38 -16.75
CA LYS A 140 -13.40 -1.03 -16.36
C LYS A 140 -12.80 -1.20 -14.97
N ASP A 141 -13.00 -2.39 -14.40
CA ASP A 141 -12.37 -2.84 -13.18
C ASP A 141 -11.09 -3.60 -13.51
N ASN A 142 -9.97 -3.14 -12.95
CA ASN A 142 -8.67 -3.75 -13.12
C ASN A 142 -8.26 -4.42 -11.80
N PHE A 143 -7.82 -5.66 -11.86
CA PHE A 143 -7.36 -6.42 -10.72
C PHE A 143 -5.83 -6.54 -10.77
N TYR A 144 -5.17 -6.00 -9.75
CA TYR A 144 -3.71 -6.01 -9.66
C TYR A 144 -3.26 -6.93 -8.54
N ILE A 145 -2.11 -7.58 -8.75
CA ILE A 145 -1.45 -8.39 -7.73
C ILE A 145 0.04 -8.07 -7.68
N ARG A 146 0.61 -8.12 -6.49
CA ARG A 146 2.03 -7.89 -6.28
C ARG A 146 2.81 -9.19 -6.28
N HIS A 147 3.90 -9.17 -7.02
CA HIS A 147 4.94 -10.20 -7.04
C HIS A 147 6.30 -9.59 -6.67
N SER A 148 7.33 -10.43 -6.53
CA SER A 148 8.71 -9.97 -6.28
C SER A 148 9.23 -8.98 -7.34
N ASN A 149 8.72 -9.07 -8.56
CA ASN A 149 9.17 -8.24 -9.69
C ASN A 149 8.31 -6.97 -9.90
N GLY A 150 7.33 -6.72 -9.02
CA GLY A 150 6.43 -5.57 -9.10
C GLY A 150 4.95 -5.96 -9.24
N VAL A 151 4.14 -5.02 -9.73
CA VAL A 151 2.69 -5.18 -9.88
C VAL A 151 2.33 -5.61 -11.29
N THR A 152 1.48 -6.64 -11.39
CA THR A 152 0.90 -7.14 -12.65
C THR A 152 -0.62 -7.19 -12.58
N ASN A 153 -1.29 -7.26 -13.73
CA ASN A 153 -2.70 -7.62 -13.76
C ASN A 153 -2.85 -9.09 -13.35
N MET A 154 -3.91 -9.39 -12.59
CA MET A 154 -4.28 -10.77 -12.29
C MET A 154 -4.70 -11.51 -13.58
N SER A 155 -4.23 -12.75 -13.71
CA SER A 155 -4.78 -13.69 -14.68
C SER A 155 -6.18 -14.17 -14.26
N LEU A 156 -6.92 -14.81 -15.16
CA LEU A 156 -8.19 -15.44 -14.81
C LEU A 156 -8.02 -16.52 -13.73
N ASP A 157 -6.91 -17.24 -13.76
CA ASP A 157 -6.61 -18.26 -12.76
C ASP A 157 -6.31 -17.65 -11.38
N ASP A 158 -5.61 -16.52 -11.35
CA ASP A 158 -5.37 -15.76 -10.12
C ASP A 158 -6.69 -15.26 -9.54
N LEU A 159 -7.54 -14.65 -10.36
CA LEU A 159 -8.86 -14.17 -9.94
C LEU A 159 -9.71 -15.30 -9.36
N ARG A 160 -9.78 -16.44 -10.07
CA ARG A 160 -10.53 -17.61 -9.61
C ARG A 160 -10.01 -18.12 -8.28
N ARG A 161 -8.71 -18.24 -8.12
CA ARG A 161 -8.06 -18.69 -6.88
C ARG A 161 -8.38 -17.76 -5.71
N GLU A 162 -8.25 -16.45 -5.91
CA GLU A 162 -8.48 -15.48 -4.84
C GLU A 162 -9.97 -15.39 -4.44
N ILE A 163 -10.90 -15.49 -5.39
CA ILE A 163 -12.34 -15.55 -5.10
C ILE A 163 -12.67 -16.80 -4.27
N LEU A 164 -12.20 -17.96 -4.68
CA LEU A 164 -12.45 -19.22 -3.95
C LEU A 164 -11.85 -19.18 -2.54
N SER A 165 -10.63 -18.64 -2.40
CA SER A 165 -9.96 -18.46 -1.12
C SER A 165 -10.76 -17.53 -0.19
N SER A 166 -11.26 -16.41 -0.68
CA SER A 166 -12.03 -15.46 0.13
C SER A 166 -13.36 -16.06 0.61
N VAL A 167 -14.05 -16.84 -0.22
CA VAL A 167 -15.29 -17.55 0.14
C VAL A 167 -15.02 -18.58 1.24
N SER A 168 -13.92 -19.33 1.13
CA SER A 168 -13.53 -20.32 2.15
C SER A 168 -13.31 -19.64 3.51
N TYR A 169 -12.53 -18.56 3.56
CA TYR A 169 -12.30 -17.78 4.79
C TYR A 169 -13.59 -17.26 5.41
N GLN A 170 -14.50 -16.73 4.60
CA GLN A 170 -15.80 -16.25 5.10
C GLN A 170 -16.64 -17.38 5.72
N ASN A 171 -16.61 -18.56 5.11
CA ASN A 171 -17.32 -19.72 5.64
C ASN A 171 -16.72 -20.23 6.96
N GLU A 172 -15.39 -20.25 7.08
CA GLU A 172 -14.70 -20.60 8.32
C GLU A 172 -15.03 -19.61 9.45
N ILE A 173 -15.03 -18.31 9.16
CA ILE A 173 -15.43 -17.29 10.15
C ILE A 173 -16.89 -17.46 10.58
N LYS A 174 -17.80 -17.75 9.64
CA LYS A 174 -19.22 -17.99 9.96
C LYS A 174 -19.37 -19.21 10.87
N LYS A 175 -18.71 -20.32 10.53
CA LYS A 175 -18.72 -21.55 11.33
C LYS A 175 -18.19 -21.29 12.73
N PHE A 176 -17.04 -20.63 12.87
CA PHE A 176 -16.45 -20.28 14.16
C PHE A 176 -17.38 -19.40 15.04
N ARG A 177 -18.11 -18.45 14.42
CA ARG A 177 -19.11 -17.65 15.15
C ARG A 177 -20.31 -18.46 15.59
N GLN A 178 -20.81 -19.37 14.76
CA GLN A 178 -21.94 -20.25 15.10
C GLN A 178 -21.58 -21.19 16.24
N ASP A 179 -20.40 -21.77 16.24
CA ASP A 179 -19.93 -22.67 17.30
C ASP A 179 -19.80 -21.97 18.67
N ARG A 180 -19.54 -20.65 18.69
CA ARG A 180 -19.48 -19.87 19.94
C ARG A 180 -20.82 -19.36 20.45
N VAL A 181 -21.82 -19.21 19.60
CA VAL A 181 -23.17 -18.76 20.00
C VAL A 181 -24.03 -19.94 20.47
N GLY A 182 -23.62 -21.18 20.14
CA GLY A 182 -24.29 -22.41 20.57
C GLY A 182 -23.79 -22.99 21.89
N MET A 183 -22.89 -22.28 22.61
CA MET A 183 -22.50 -22.55 24.01
C MET A 183 -23.18 -21.55 24.93
#